data_9db3ad30c2eab8e25aab3c072ac58e92
#
_entry.id   9db3ad30c2eab8e25aab3c072ac58e92
#
_cell.length_a   1.000
_cell.length_b   1.000
_cell.length_c   1.000
_cell.angle_alpha   90.00
_cell.angle_beta   90.00
_cell.angle_gamma   90.00
#
_symmetry.space_group_name_H-M   'P 1'
#
loop_
_entity.id
_entity.type
_entity.pdbx_description
1 polymer ?
#
loop_
_entity_poly.entity_id
_entity_poly.type
_entity_poly.pdbx_seq_one_letter_code
_entity_poly.pdbx_strand_id
1 'polypeptide(L)'
;MEKKFLTWIHAGSLNFFGLAKYLQNEIGGEFFAIYDITEKPKKFLREQKLVKFNKIWFYDEHIKKNHFSLDKEYLAEFERKYNIHLWKLAANERIFIFNEFYQFSTNEILSIIEQECKFYEKVLDEIKPDYVLMLRPHFHYDTIFYQLCVARGIEVLELGTTRFPNRSSISSKNPSYNFSEVDSNKKSKLEIEYERFEITETTRSFEELQKYRKNNLSFSTGTDYENSPKHFISTGLEYFSTNNEIINKNWKYFGRSKFKVFFNYINEVFKQKRRQKFIEKKFLKKIDKNDKFVLFLLAVDSESSTLLDAAFYINQIEVVKNIVRSLPIEYTLLVKEHPASGLRSWRRIDEYEELINSPNVIPIHHSSNTEELIKKSSLVISISGSTLLDALFLEKPSLVFTNTDYSMIPDIKKIDKIENLSKTIKDALRIKVNPKNIEKYIQFVEYNSFEYNLTLHGLEMQKYVFGGSLLVDIEFSEEKMNEFFNKTKDEFDKLTRAYVKKISS
;
A
#
# COMPACT_ATOMS: atom_id res chain seq x y z
N MET A 1 -25.96 -1.93 -25.32
CA MET A 1 -24.93 -0.88 -25.34
C MET A 1 -23.60 -1.55 -25.08
N GLU A 2 -22.56 -1.13 -25.78
CA GLU A 2 -21.20 -1.60 -25.47
C GLU A 2 -20.79 -1.15 -24.07
N LYS A 3 -20.10 -2.01 -23.31
CA LYS A 3 -19.61 -1.70 -21.97
C LYS A 3 -18.49 -0.66 -22.05
N LYS A 4 -18.45 0.26 -21.10
CA LYS A 4 -17.45 1.32 -21.01
C LYS A 4 -16.49 1.06 -19.85
N PHE A 5 -15.20 0.99 -20.16
CA PHE A 5 -14.12 0.72 -19.22
C PHE A 5 -13.22 1.94 -19.06
N LEU A 6 -13.03 2.41 -17.84
CA LEU A 6 -12.07 3.44 -17.53
C LEU A 6 -10.91 2.83 -16.73
N THR A 7 -9.69 2.96 -17.23
CA THR A 7 -8.50 2.47 -16.53
C THR A 7 -7.74 3.62 -15.87
N TRP A 8 -7.35 3.42 -14.60
CA TRP A 8 -6.40 4.28 -13.92
C TRP A 8 -5.01 3.64 -13.96
N ILE A 9 -4.08 4.30 -14.66
CA ILE A 9 -2.75 3.74 -14.95
C ILE A 9 -1.66 4.70 -14.48
N HIS A 10 -0.84 4.26 -13.54
CA HIS A 10 0.41 4.94 -13.18
C HIS A 10 1.63 4.12 -13.65
N ALA A 11 2.83 4.68 -13.53
CA ALA A 11 4.05 3.99 -13.98
C ALA A 11 4.22 2.56 -13.42
N GLY A 12 3.81 2.33 -12.17
CA GLY A 12 3.83 1.00 -11.54
C GLY A 12 2.72 0.05 -11.98
N SER A 13 1.75 0.49 -12.77
CA SER A 13 0.57 -0.29 -13.20
C SER A 13 0.37 -0.31 -14.72
N LEU A 14 1.43 -0.17 -15.51
CA LEU A 14 1.35 -0.30 -16.98
C LEU A 14 0.86 -1.68 -17.46
N ASN A 15 0.85 -2.69 -16.61
CA ASN A 15 0.16 -3.94 -16.88
C ASN A 15 -1.34 -3.75 -17.18
N PHE A 16 -1.98 -2.67 -16.69
CA PHE A 16 -3.35 -2.33 -17.07
C PHE A 16 -3.47 -1.84 -18.52
N PHE A 17 -2.40 -1.28 -19.08
CA PHE A 17 -2.37 -1.00 -20.52
C PHE A 17 -2.44 -2.30 -21.34
N GLY A 18 -1.66 -3.32 -20.95
CA GLY A 18 -1.74 -4.65 -21.54
C GLY A 18 -3.10 -5.32 -21.29
N LEU A 19 -3.62 -5.26 -20.06
CA LEU A 19 -4.94 -5.79 -19.74
C LEU A 19 -6.02 -5.18 -20.64
N ALA A 20 -5.99 -3.87 -20.90
CA ALA A 20 -6.94 -3.22 -21.80
C ALA A 20 -6.88 -3.80 -23.23
N LYS A 21 -5.66 -4.09 -23.75
CA LYS A 21 -5.47 -4.76 -25.03
C LYS A 21 -6.17 -6.12 -25.08
N TYR A 22 -5.88 -6.95 -24.08
CA TYR A 22 -6.41 -8.32 -24.07
C TYR A 22 -7.92 -8.35 -23.80
N LEU A 23 -8.45 -7.48 -22.95
CA LEU A 23 -9.89 -7.35 -22.71
C LEU A 23 -10.64 -6.87 -23.98
N GLN A 24 -10.07 -5.91 -24.73
CA GLN A 24 -10.67 -5.49 -26.01
C GLN A 24 -10.83 -6.65 -26.99
N ASN A 25 -9.84 -7.53 -27.03
CA ASN A 25 -9.88 -8.70 -27.92
C ASN A 25 -10.90 -9.76 -27.48
N GLU A 26 -11.08 -9.93 -26.15
CA GLU A 26 -11.95 -10.98 -25.60
C GLU A 26 -13.43 -10.56 -25.52
N ILE A 27 -13.70 -9.35 -25.06
CA ILE A 27 -15.07 -8.91 -24.75
C ILE A 27 -15.52 -7.65 -25.49
N GLY A 28 -14.62 -7.00 -26.26
CA GLY A 28 -14.92 -5.71 -26.90
C GLY A 28 -15.16 -4.59 -25.90
N GLY A 29 -15.88 -3.55 -26.30
CA GLY A 29 -16.25 -2.41 -25.49
C GLY A 29 -15.44 -1.13 -25.78
N GLU A 30 -15.85 -0.03 -25.15
CA GLU A 30 -15.18 1.26 -25.24
C GLU A 30 -14.20 1.41 -24.09
N PHE A 31 -12.92 1.74 -24.41
CA PHE A 31 -11.88 1.90 -23.42
C PHE A 31 -11.40 3.34 -23.31
N PHE A 32 -11.19 3.77 -22.06
CA PHE A 32 -10.72 5.09 -21.68
C PHE A 32 -9.61 4.95 -20.66
N ALA A 33 -8.68 5.91 -20.59
CA ALA A 33 -7.61 5.84 -19.61
C ALA A 33 -7.28 7.20 -18.99
N ILE A 34 -7.01 7.21 -17.68
CA ILE A 34 -6.31 8.28 -16.99
C ILE A 34 -4.91 7.78 -16.68
N TYR A 35 -3.90 8.52 -17.17
CA TYR A 35 -2.50 8.20 -16.93
C TYR A 35 -1.87 9.14 -15.91
N ASP A 36 -1.29 8.57 -14.86
CA ASP A 36 -0.39 9.27 -13.94
C ASP A 36 1.05 8.82 -14.21
N ILE A 37 1.69 9.48 -15.18
CA ILE A 37 2.99 9.10 -15.71
C ILE A 37 3.84 10.35 -15.99
N THR A 38 5.15 10.16 -16.09
CA THR A 38 6.11 11.22 -16.43
C THR A 38 6.02 11.66 -17.91
N GLU A 39 6.77 12.68 -18.31
CA GLU A 39 6.57 13.36 -19.60
C GLU A 39 6.97 12.53 -20.83
N LYS A 40 8.14 11.87 -20.77
CA LYS A 40 8.65 11.15 -21.95
C LYS A 40 7.75 9.98 -22.39
N PRO A 41 7.17 9.16 -21.48
CA PRO A 41 6.22 8.12 -21.86
C PRO A 41 4.94 8.60 -22.52
N LYS A 42 4.52 9.86 -22.31
CA LYS A 42 3.28 10.41 -22.86
C LYS A 42 3.26 10.40 -24.38
N LYS A 43 4.41 10.62 -25.03
CA LYS A 43 4.52 10.59 -26.49
C LYS A 43 4.09 9.22 -27.03
N PHE A 44 4.67 8.14 -26.50
CA PHE A 44 4.26 6.79 -26.87
C PHE A 44 2.77 6.56 -26.64
N LEU A 45 2.25 6.93 -25.46
CA LEU A 45 0.84 6.68 -25.09
C LEU A 45 -0.16 7.44 -25.98
N ARG A 46 0.25 8.58 -26.56
CA ARG A 46 -0.56 9.33 -27.54
C ARG A 46 -0.50 8.73 -28.94
N GLU A 47 0.63 8.16 -29.34
CA GLU A 47 0.91 7.75 -30.72
C GLU A 47 0.72 6.24 -30.97
N GLN A 48 0.68 5.42 -29.90
CA GLN A 48 0.61 3.97 -29.96
C GLN A 48 -0.69 3.45 -30.62
N LYS A 49 -0.58 2.29 -31.27
CA LYS A 49 -1.70 1.60 -31.94
C LYS A 49 -2.01 0.23 -31.34
N LEU A 50 -1.38 -0.13 -30.23
CA LEU A 50 -1.52 -1.45 -29.58
C LEU A 50 -2.85 -1.62 -28.87
N VAL A 51 -3.41 -0.51 -28.34
CA VAL A 51 -4.69 -0.48 -27.63
C VAL A 51 -5.51 0.68 -28.16
N LYS A 52 -6.76 0.44 -28.53
CA LYS A 52 -7.67 1.49 -28.99
C LYS A 52 -8.36 2.13 -27.79
N PHE A 53 -7.84 3.27 -27.32
CA PHE A 53 -8.56 4.11 -26.35
C PHE A 53 -9.41 5.15 -27.09
N ASN A 54 -10.67 5.26 -26.68
CA ASN A 54 -11.60 6.28 -27.22
C ASN A 54 -11.16 7.68 -26.77
N LYS A 55 -10.64 7.79 -25.55
CA LYS A 55 -10.03 9.00 -25.02
C LYS A 55 -9.04 8.69 -23.89
N ILE A 56 -7.98 9.51 -23.80
CA ILE A 56 -7.00 9.45 -22.73
C ILE A 56 -6.84 10.81 -22.06
N TRP A 57 -6.51 10.81 -20.78
CA TRP A 57 -6.16 11.98 -20.00
C TRP A 57 -4.82 11.74 -19.31
N PHE A 58 -4.03 12.79 -19.15
CA PHE A 58 -2.84 12.77 -18.29
C PHE A 58 -3.13 13.58 -17.04
N TYR A 59 -3.08 12.93 -15.87
CA TYR A 59 -3.45 13.51 -14.59
C TYR A 59 -2.75 14.84 -14.30
N ASP A 60 -1.42 14.91 -14.53
CA ASP A 60 -0.61 16.10 -14.25
C ASP A 60 -0.93 17.30 -15.15
N GLU A 61 -1.55 17.11 -16.30
CA GLU A 61 -1.99 18.19 -17.21
C GLU A 61 -3.22 18.93 -16.64
N HIS A 62 -3.94 18.32 -15.73
CA HIS A 62 -5.16 18.87 -15.13
C HIS A 62 -4.93 19.52 -13.75
N ILE A 63 -3.77 19.28 -13.13
CA ILE A 63 -3.43 19.82 -11.81
C ILE A 63 -2.34 20.89 -11.96
N LYS A 64 -2.75 22.16 -11.99
CA LYS A 64 -1.87 23.30 -12.23
C LYS A 64 -1.28 23.88 -10.94
N LYS A 65 -0.01 24.27 -10.98
CA LYS A 65 0.71 24.86 -9.85
C LYS A 65 0.08 26.18 -9.34
N ASN A 66 -0.39 27.02 -10.24
CA ASN A 66 -0.86 28.38 -9.94
C ASN A 66 -2.39 28.47 -10.15
N HIS A 67 -3.15 27.72 -9.38
CA HIS A 67 -4.59 27.91 -9.35
C HIS A 67 -4.90 28.94 -8.25
N PHE A 68 -5.32 30.15 -8.63
CA PHE A 68 -5.41 31.31 -7.73
C PHE A 68 -6.76 31.45 -7.00
N SER A 69 -7.77 30.70 -7.37
CA SER A 69 -9.07 30.75 -6.74
C SER A 69 -9.42 29.42 -6.07
N LEU A 70 -9.27 29.37 -4.75
CA LEU A 70 -9.70 28.20 -3.97
C LEU A 70 -11.20 28.34 -3.63
N ASP A 71 -11.98 27.37 -4.09
CA ASP A 71 -13.41 27.26 -3.79
C ASP A 71 -13.65 26.26 -2.65
N LYS A 72 -13.65 26.78 -1.42
CA LYS A 72 -13.89 25.95 -0.23
C LYS A 72 -15.35 25.50 -0.13
N GLU A 73 -16.30 26.24 -0.70
CA GLU A 73 -17.71 25.87 -0.70
C GLU A 73 -17.92 24.63 -1.58
N TYR A 74 -17.31 24.62 -2.75
CA TYR A 74 -17.29 23.44 -3.61
C TYR A 74 -16.71 22.20 -2.91
N LEU A 75 -15.57 22.35 -2.23
CA LEU A 75 -14.95 21.23 -1.50
C LEU A 75 -15.86 20.70 -0.38
N ALA A 76 -16.50 21.60 0.37
CA ALA A 76 -17.44 21.23 1.43
C ALA A 76 -18.71 20.56 0.86
N GLU A 77 -19.17 21.00 -0.31
CA GLU A 77 -20.29 20.37 -1.00
C GLU A 77 -19.90 18.97 -1.51
N PHE A 78 -18.71 18.83 -2.08
CA PHE A 78 -18.16 17.57 -2.55
C PHE A 78 -18.07 16.53 -1.41
N GLU A 79 -17.52 16.93 -0.25
CA GLU A 79 -17.46 16.07 0.95
C GLU A 79 -18.86 15.60 1.37
N ARG A 80 -19.83 16.51 1.47
CA ARG A 80 -21.20 16.17 1.86
C ARG A 80 -21.90 15.29 0.85
N LYS A 81 -21.75 15.60 -0.45
CA LYS A 81 -22.41 14.88 -1.54
C LYS A 81 -21.93 13.43 -1.68
N TYR A 82 -20.63 13.21 -1.52
CA TYR A 82 -20.02 11.91 -1.75
C TYR A 82 -19.60 11.20 -0.46
N ASN A 83 -19.76 11.83 0.69
CA ASN A 83 -19.33 11.33 2.00
C ASN A 83 -17.83 10.95 2.01
N ILE A 84 -16.99 11.83 1.47
CA ILE A 84 -15.53 11.67 1.37
C ILE A 84 -14.86 12.68 2.31
N HIS A 85 -14.00 12.20 3.20
CA HIS A 85 -13.26 13.05 4.14
C HIS A 85 -11.91 13.49 3.54
N LEU A 86 -11.88 14.63 2.84
CA LEU A 86 -10.71 15.09 2.09
C LEU A 86 -9.50 15.36 2.98
N TRP A 87 -9.69 15.99 4.16
CA TRP A 87 -8.59 16.22 5.09
C TRP A 87 -7.99 14.92 5.66
N LYS A 88 -8.80 13.90 5.91
CA LYS A 88 -8.30 12.59 6.36
C LYS A 88 -7.33 11.97 5.36
N LEU A 89 -7.56 12.19 4.07
CA LEU A 89 -6.68 11.71 2.99
C LEU A 89 -5.46 12.62 2.81
N ALA A 90 -5.67 13.93 2.78
CA ALA A 90 -4.63 14.91 2.50
C ALA A 90 -3.65 15.11 3.66
N ALA A 91 -4.12 15.14 4.90
CA ALA A 91 -3.27 15.40 6.05
C ALA A 91 -2.17 14.34 6.24
N ASN A 92 -2.40 13.13 5.74
CA ASN A 92 -1.46 12.02 5.82
C ASN A 92 -0.80 11.68 4.48
N GLU A 93 -0.97 12.52 3.46
CA GLU A 93 -0.35 12.26 2.16
C GLU A 93 1.17 12.34 2.24
N ARG A 94 1.83 11.25 1.85
CA ARG A 94 3.29 11.13 1.93
C ARG A 94 4.04 12.23 1.17
N ILE A 95 3.50 12.70 0.05
CA ILE A 95 4.13 13.74 -0.77
C ILE A 95 4.06 15.09 -0.06
N PHE A 96 3.05 15.35 0.76
CA PHE A 96 2.94 16.57 1.55
C PHE A 96 3.77 16.51 2.83
N ILE A 97 3.76 15.37 3.54
CA ILE A 97 4.42 15.21 4.85
C ILE A 97 5.92 14.96 4.72
N PHE A 98 6.33 14.07 3.80
CA PHE A 98 7.72 13.60 3.67
C PHE A 98 8.48 14.29 2.53
N ASN A 99 7.98 15.42 2.01
CA ASN A 99 8.69 16.18 0.98
C ASN A 99 9.79 17.03 1.61
N GLU A 100 11.03 16.64 1.38
CA GLU A 100 12.21 17.35 1.89
C GLU A 100 12.59 18.60 1.06
N PHE A 101 11.95 18.80 -0.10
CA PHE A 101 12.28 19.85 -1.06
C PHE A 101 11.32 21.02 -1.03
N TYR A 102 10.07 20.78 -0.60
CA TYR A 102 9.01 21.77 -0.63
C TYR A 102 8.01 21.55 0.49
N GLN A 103 7.67 22.62 1.21
CA GLN A 103 6.64 22.59 2.21
C GLN A 103 5.36 23.19 1.62
N PHE A 104 4.35 22.35 1.45
CA PHE A 104 3.05 22.77 0.96
C PHE A 104 2.29 23.57 2.01
N SER A 105 1.74 24.72 1.60
CA SER A 105 0.77 25.45 2.40
C SER A 105 -0.61 24.79 2.36
N THR A 106 -1.43 25.06 3.36
CA THR A 106 -2.83 24.60 3.40
C THR A 106 -3.60 24.94 2.13
N ASN A 107 -3.44 26.15 1.61
CA ASN A 107 -4.15 26.59 0.42
C ASN A 107 -3.67 25.85 -0.85
N GLU A 108 -2.38 25.53 -0.95
CA GLU A 108 -1.86 24.74 -2.06
C GLU A 108 -2.39 23.29 -2.03
N ILE A 109 -2.42 22.68 -0.84
CA ILE A 109 -3.00 21.33 -0.66
C ILE A 109 -4.47 21.34 -1.08
N LEU A 110 -5.27 22.29 -0.56
CA LEU A 110 -6.69 22.39 -0.90
C LEU A 110 -6.92 22.69 -2.39
N SER A 111 -6.07 23.51 -3.00
CA SER A 111 -6.14 23.80 -4.44
C SER A 111 -5.82 22.57 -5.30
N ILE A 112 -4.88 21.74 -4.89
CA ILE A 112 -4.58 20.46 -5.56
C ILE A 112 -5.82 19.57 -5.49
N ILE A 113 -6.37 19.37 -4.30
CA ILE A 113 -7.55 18.52 -4.07
C ILE A 113 -8.77 19.01 -4.86
N GLU A 114 -9.00 20.34 -4.88
CA GLU A 114 -10.11 20.92 -5.64
C GLU A 114 -10.00 20.61 -7.13
N GLN A 115 -8.81 20.77 -7.71
CA GLN A 115 -8.57 20.46 -9.11
C GLN A 115 -8.75 18.96 -9.39
N GLU A 116 -8.31 18.10 -8.49
CA GLU A 116 -8.51 16.65 -8.57
C GLU A 116 -10.00 16.29 -8.55
N CYS A 117 -10.75 16.79 -7.59
CA CYS A 117 -12.19 16.56 -7.49
C CYS A 117 -12.93 17.00 -8.75
N LYS A 118 -12.67 18.23 -9.23
CA LYS A 118 -13.27 18.77 -10.46
C LYS A 118 -12.88 17.96 -11.70
N PHE A 119 -11.63 17.53 -11.79
CA PHE A 119 -11.16 16.71 -12.88
C PHE A 119 -11.85 15.35 -12.93
N TYR A 120 -11.96 14.67 -11.79
CA TYR A 120 -12.59 13.36 -11.71
C TYR A 120 -14.10 13.43 -11.98
N GLU A 121 -14.81 14.40 -11.39
CA GLU A 121 -16.22 14.61 -11.71
C GLU A 121 -16.43 14.80 -13.21
N LYS A 122 -15.63 15.67 -13.84
CA LYS A 122 -15.71 15.93 -15.28
C LYS A 122 -15.49 14.67 -16.13
N VAL A 123 -14.46 13.87 -15.80
CA VAL A 123 -14.18 12.63 -16.54
C VAL A 123 -15.32 11.64 -16.39
N LEU A 124 -15.79 11.43 -15.17
CA LEU A 124 -16.89 10.49 -14.90
C LEU A 124 -18.22 10.93 -15.50
N ASP A 125 -18.51 12.23 -15.54
CA ASP A 125 -19.72 12.77 -16.19
C ASP A 125 -19.68 12.64 -17.71
N GLU A 126 -18.49 12.80 -18.30
CA GLU A 126 -18.29 12.67 -19.74
C GLU A 126 -18.42 11.22 -20.22
N ILE A 127 -17.81 10.26 -19.51
CA ILE A 127 -17.74 8.87 -19.95
C ILE A 127 -18.95 8.08 -19.45
N LYS A 128 -19.32 8.25 -18.17
CA LYS A 128 -20.24 7.38 -17.43
C LYS A 128 -19.83 5.91 -17.58
N PRO A 129 -18.65 5.53 -17.04
CA PRO A 129 -18.13 4.18 -17.21
C PRO A 129 -18.96 3.16 -16.43
N ASP A 130 -19.11 1.96 -17.00
CA ASP A 130 -19.70 0.82 -16.30
C ASP A 130 -18.70 0.24 -15.28
N TYR A 131 -17.41 0.20 -15.67
CA TYR A 131 -16.32 -0.36 -14.87
C TYR A 131 -15.13 0.58 -14.80
N VAL A 132 -14.52 0.67 -13.61
CA VAL A 132 -13.20 1.28 -13.41
C VAL A 132 -12.20 0.18 -13.07
N LEU A 133 -11.09 0.13 -13.80
CA LEU A 133 -10.01 -0.84 -13.59
C LEU A 133 -8.80 -0.12 -13.00
N MET A 134 -8.35 -0.52 -11.80
CA MET A 134 -7.22 0.12 -11.14
C MET A 134 -6.53 -0.82 -10.15
N LEU A 135 -5.30 -0.49 -9.79
CA LEU A 135 -4.66 -1.06 -8.63
C LEU A 135 -5.28 -0.52 -7.34
N ARG A 136 -5.02 -1.23 -6.25
CA ARG A 136 -5.28 -0.72 -4.90
C ARG A 136 -4.70 0.70 -4.77
N PRO A 137 -5.50 1.69 -4.32
CA PRO A 137 -5.02 3.06 -4.11
C PRO A 137 -3.86 3.14 -3.12
N HIS A 138 -2.90 4.03 -3.40
CA HIS A 138 -1.71 4.22 -2.57
C HIS A 138 -1.45 5.68 -2.18
N PHE A 139 -2.18 6.61 -2.80
CA PHE A 139 -2.06 8.05 -2.60
C PHE A 139 -3.44 8.65 -2.35
N HIS A 140 -3.49 9.90 -1.86
CA HIS A 140 -4.78 10.57 -1.66
C HIS A 140 -5.57 10.72 -2.96
N TYR A 141 -4.92 11.08 -4.05
CA TYR A 141 -5.57 11.37 -5.33
C TYR A 141 -6.20 10.12 -5.98
N ASP A 142 -5.56 8.98 -5.95
CA ASP A 142 -6.16 7.73 -6.44
C ASP A 142 -7.23 7.20 -5.47
N THR A 143 -7.10 7.49 -4.17
CA THR A 143 -8.11 7.17 -3.16
C THR A 143 -9.37 8.05 -3.31
N ILE A 144 -9.22 9.37 -3.57
CA ILE A 144 -10.35 10.25 -3.88
C ILE A 144 -11.09 9.74 -5.11
N PHE A 145 -10.36 9.42 -6.17
CA PHE A 145 -10.96 8.86 -7.40
C PHE A 145 -11.73 7.57 -7.14
N TYR A 146 -11.12 6.62 -6.41
CA TYR A 146 -11.76 5.37 -6.01
C TYR A 146 -13.06 5.61 -5.23
N GLN A 147 -13.00 6.43 -4.18
CA GLN A 147 -14.16 6.72 -3.34
C GLN A 147 -15.28 7.44 -4.11
N LEU A 148 -14.93 8.35 -5.01
CA LEU A 148 -15.89 9.02 -5.88
C LEU A 148 -16.59 8.03 -6.81
N CYS A 149 -15.85 7.10 -7.42
CA CYS A 149 -16.45 6.05 -8.25
C CYS A 149 -17.44 5.18 -7.45
N VAL A 150 -17.04 4.76 -6.25
CA VAL A 150 -17.92 3.98 -5.35
C VAL A 150 -19.15 4.77 -4.93
N ALA A 151 -19.01 6.05 -4.58
CA ALA A 151 -20.12 6.93 -4.19
C ALA A 151 -21.10 7.17 -5.33
N ARG A 152 -20.64 7.14 -6.59
CA ARG A 152 -21.48 7.25 -7.79
C ARG A 152 -22.05 5.90 -8.25
N GLY A 153 -21.80 4.81 -7.53
CA GLY A 153 -22.29 3.48 -7.87
C GLY A 153 -21.60 2.83 -9.07
N ILE A 154 -20.45 3.35 -9.49
CA ILE A 154 -19.63 2.77 -10.55
C ILE A 154 -18.90 1.55 -9.99
N GLU A 155 -18.90 0.45 -10.73
CA GLU A 155 -18.20 -0.76 -10.30
C GLU A 155 -16.67 -0.63 -10.49
N VAL A 156 -15.95 -0.58 -9.37
CA VAL A 156 -14.48 -0.51 -9.39
C VAL A 156 -13.92 -1.91 -9.23
N LEU A 157 -13.21 -2.39 -10.25
CA LEU A 157 -12.50 -3.66 -10.24
C LEU A 157 -11.04 -3.42 -9.83
N GLU A 158 -10.82 -3.41 -8.52
CA GLU A 158 -9.51 -3.19 -7.90
C GLU A 158 -8.69 -4.47 -7.92
N LEU A 159 -7.52 -4.44 -8.57
CA LEU A 159 -6.53 -5.51 -8.51
C LEU A 159 -5.61 -5.30 -7.32
N GLY A 160 -5.54 -6.30 -6.46
CA GLY A 160 -4.67 -6.29 -5.29
C GLY A 160 -3.92 -7.60 -5.10
N THR A 161 -2.79 -7.54 -4.41
CA THR A 161 -2.08 -8.73 -3.94
C THR A 161 -2.80 -9.33 -2.74
N THR A 162 -2.83 -10.65 -2.66
CA THR A 162 -3.21 -11.33 -1.41
C THR A 162 -1.99 -11.49 -0.51
N ARG A 163 -2.17 -12.11 0.66
CA ARG A 163 -1.04 -12.52 1.52
C ARG A 163 -0.25 -13.71 0.97
N PHE A 164 -0.75 -14.34 -0.10
CA PHE A 164 -0.07 -15.39 -0.83
C PHE A 164 0.56 -14.79 -2.09
N PRO A 165 1.91 -14.69 -2.21
CA PRO A 165 2.60 -13.91 -3.24
C PRO A 165 2.22 -14.26 -4.68
N ASN A 166 1.87 -15.52 -4.95
CA ASN A 166 1.50 -15.98 -6.28
C ASN A 166 -0.01 -15.85 -6.57
N ARG A 167 -0.74 -15.16 -5.72
CA ARG A 167 -2.19 -15.00 -5.86
C ARG A 167 -2.60 -13.54 -5.73
N SER A 168 -3.50 -13.14 -6.60
CA SER A 168 -4.11 -11.81 -6.60
C SER A 168 -5.63 -11.90 -6.55
N SER A 169 -6.27 -10.86 -6.08
CA SER A 169 -7.72 -10.75 -6.04
C SER A 169 -8.22 -9.53 -6.81
N ILE A 170 -9.41 -9.63 -7.37
CA ILE A 170 -10.14 -8.50 -7.93
C ILE A 170 -11.30 -8.20 -6.99
N SER A 171 -11.23 -7.07 -6.30
CA SER A 171 -12.26 -6.62 -5.36
C SER A 171 -13.11 -5.52 -5.99
N SER A 172 -14.42 -5.62 -5.85
CA SER A 172 -15.34 -4.55 -6.25
C SER A 172 -15.69 -3.61 -5.10
N LYS A 173 -15.38 -3.99 -3.85
CA LYS A 173 -15.62 -3.19 -2.64
C LYS A 173 -14.62 -3.59 -1.57
N ASN A 174 -13.46 -2.94 -1.57
CA ASN A 174 -12.44 -3.22 -0.56
C ASN A 174 -12.83 -2.59 0.79
N PRO A 175 -12.98 -3.39 1.87
CA PRO A 175 -13.36 -2.88 3.19
C PRO A 175 -12.32 -1.94 3.80
N SER A 176 -11.05 -2.03 3.40
CA SER A 176 -9.98 -1.15 3.90
C SER A 176 -10.20 0.32 3.53
N TYR A 177 -11.01 0.61 2.49
CA TYR A 177 -11.31 1.97 2.03
C TYR A 177 -12.70 2.47 2.41
N ASN A 178 -13.45 1.75 3.22
CA ASN A 178 -14.65 2.29 3.84
C ASN A 178 -14.24 3.30 4.93
N PHE A 179 -13.80 4.47 4.49
CA PHE A 179 -13.47 5.62 5.34
C PHE A 179 -14.72 6.39 5.81
N SER A 180 -15.92 6.02 5.38
CA SER A 180 -17.11 6.47 6.08
C SER A 180 -16.93 6.10 7.55
N GLU A 181 -17.41 6.93 8.45
CA GLU A 181 -17.58 6.57 9.87
C GLU A 181 -18.40 5.27 9.90
N VAL A 182 -17.71 4.18 9.68
CA VAL A 182 -18.30 2.85 9.78
C VAL A 182 -18.64 2.76 11.25
N ASP A 183 -19.93 2.78 11.51
CA ASP A 183 -20.44 2.25 12.75
C ASP A 183 -19.61 1.00 13.04
N SER A 184 -18.73 1.08 14.04
CA SER A 184 -17.75 0.03 14.40
C SER A 184 -18.44 -1.32 14.62
N ASN A 185 -19.76 -1.33 14.66
CA ASN A 185 -20.62 -2.48 14.80
C ASN A 185 -21.10 -3.10 13.47
N LYS A 186 -20.87 -2.45 12.31
CA LYS A 186 -21.25 -3.03 11.01
C LYS A 186 -20.07 -3.79 10.39
N LYS A 187 -20.26 -5.11 10.29
CA LYS A 187 -19.33 -5.98 9.56
C LYS A 187 -19.27 -5.61 8.08
N SER A 188 -18.07 -5.63 7.51
CA SER A 188 -17.89 -5.47 6.07
C SER A 188 -18.53 -6.64 5.31
N LYS A 189 -18.81 -6.42 4.00
CA LYS A 189 -19.32 -7.50 3.13
C LYS A 189 -18.37 -8.71 3.13
N LEU A 190 -17.06 -8.46 3.11
CA LEU A 190 -16.04 -9.51 3.14
C LEU A 190 -16.05 -10.30 4.45
N GLU A 191 -16.23 -9.63 5.61
CA GLU A 191 -16.36 -10.29 6.91
C GLU A 191 -17.61 -11.19 6.96
N ILE A 192 -18.73 -10.72 6.39
CA ILE A 192 -19.95 -11.52 6.31
C ILE A 192 -19.77 -12.74 5.40
N GLU A 193 -19.11 -12.57 4.26
CA GLU A 193 -18.79 -13.67 3.34
C GLU A 193 -17.84 -14.68 4.01
N TYR A 194 -16.82 -14.21 4.73
CA TYR A 194 -15.91 -15.07 5.49
C TYR A 194 -16.63 -15.86 6.58
N GLU A 195 -17.54 -15.24 7.33
CA GLU A 195 -18.30 -15.93 8.36
C GLU A 195 -19.16 -17.09 7.79
N ARG A 196 -19.76 -16.85 6.62
CA ARG A 196 -20.60 -17.85 5.92
C ARG A 196 -19.80 -18.92 5.19
N PHE A 197 -18.51 -18.66 4.94
CA PHE A 197 -17.67 -19.60 4.23
C PHE A 197 -17.42 -20.85 5.07
N GLU A 198 -17.66 -22.02 4.48
CA GLU A 198 -17.43 -23.32 5.12
C GLU A 198 -16.15 -23.95 4.57
N ILE A 199 -15.41 -24.60 5.46
CA ILE A 199 -14.20 -25.33 5.11
C ILE A 199 -14.63 -26.60 4.36
N THR A 200 -14.06 -26.79 3.17
CA THR A 200 -14.35 -27.94 2.30
C THR A 200 -13.34 -29.08 2.46
N GLU A 201 -12.15 -28.79 2.98
CA GLU A 201 -11.05 -29.72 3.13
C GLU A 201 -10.74 -30.00 4.60
N THR A 202 -9.97 -31.05 4.84
CA THR A 202 -9.50 -31.41 6.18
C THR A 202 -8.61 -30.31 6.76
N THR A 203 -8.80 -29.98 8.02
CA THR A 203 -7.96 -29.02 8.74
C THR A 203 -6.54 -29.56 8.89
N ARG A 204 -5.56 -28.82 8.39
CA ARG A 204 -4.14 -29.11 8.58
C ARG A 204 -3.72 -28.93 10.05
N SER A 205 -2.79 -29.76 10.52
CA SER A 205 -2.12 -29.56 11.79
C SER A 205 -1.25 -28.30 11.79
N PHE A 206 -0.82 -27.79 12.96
CA PHE A 206 0.10 -26.66 13.01
C PHE A 206 1.43 -26.92 12.32
N GLU A 207 1.94 -28.15 12.37
CA GLU A 207 3.17 -28.53 11.66
C GLU A 207 2.99 -28.41 10.15
N GLU A 208 1.89 -28.92 9.61
CA GLU A 208 1.54 -28.80 8.20
C GLU A 208 1.29 -27.34 7.78
N LEU A 209 0.62 -26.54 8.62
CA LEU A 209 0.40 -25.12 8.39
C LEU A 209 1.73 -24.33 8.38
N GLN A 210 2.67 -24.63 9.28
CA GLN A 210 3.99 -24.02 9.27
C GLN A 210 4.78 -24.37 8.01
N LYS A 211 4.67 -25.63 7.53
CA LYS A 211 5.27 -26.06 6.25
C LYS A 211 4.62 -25.34 5.07
N TYR A 212 3.29 -25.25 5.07
CA TYR A 212 2.53 -24.49 4.06
C TYR A 212 2.98 -23.03 4.03
N ARG A 213 3.08 -22.37 5.19
CA ARG A 213 3.57 -21.01 5.32
C ARG A 213 4.95 -20.82 4.67
N LYS A 214 5.92 -21.68 5.00
CA LYS A 214 7.28 -21.59 4.44
C LYS A 214 7.31 -21.71 2.91
N ASN A 215 6.41 -22.49 2.34
CA ASN A 215 6.36 -22.73 0.90
C ASN A 215 5.56 -21.66 0.14
N ASN A 216 4.53 -21.08 0.75
CA ASN A 216 3.55 -20.22 0.07
C ASN A 216 3.54 -18.76 0.55
N LEU A 217 4.08 -18.47 1.73
CA LEU A 217 4.16 -17.14 2.32
C LEU A 217 5.64 -16.69 2.38
N SER A 218 6.39 -16.88 1.30
CA SER A 218 7.75 -16.36 1.25
C SER A 218 7.69 -14.83 1.25
N PHE A 219 8.20 -14.22 2.32
CA PHE A 219 8.42 -12.80 2.36
C PHE A 219 9.51 -12.44 1.36
N SER A 220 9.14 -11.88 0.22
CA SER A 220 10.05 -10.96 -0.41
C SER A 220 10.08 -9.75 0.54
N THR A 221 10.98 -9.78 1.50
CA THR A 221 11.49 -8.54 2.08
C THR A 221 11.93 -7.74 0.87
N GLY A 222 11.37 -6.56 0.61
CA GLY A 222 11.72 -5.72 -0.55
C GLY A 222 13.18 -5.26 -0.58
N THR A 223 14.06 -6.09 -0.09
CA THR A 223 15.53 -6.00 -0.02
C THR A 223 16.22 -6.55 -1.26
N ASP A 224 15.49 -7.19 -2.18
CA ASP A 224 16.05 -7.70 -3.44
C ASP A 224 16.25 -6.62 -4.51
N TYR A 225 16.06 -5.34 -4.16
CA TYR A 225 16.63 -4.27 -4.95
C TYR A 225 18.15 -4.34 -4.78
N GLU A 226 18.82 -5.03 -5.69
CA GLU A 226 20.26 -4.90 -5.86
C GLU A 226 20.58 -3.43 -6.18
N ASN A 227 20.88 -2.68 -5.15
CA ASN A 227 21.53 -1.38 -5.25
C ASN A 227 22.97 -1.59 -5.77
N SER A 228 23.10 -1.96 -7.03
CA SER A 228 24.41 -2.03 -7.66
C SER A 228 24.95 -0.60 -7.75
N PRO A 229 26.17 -0.33 -7.25
CA PRO A 229 26.79 0.99 -7.37
C PRO A 229 26.85 1.53 -8.80
N LYS A 230 26.93 0.64 -9.80
CA LYS A 230 26.90 0.98 -11.24
C LYS A 230 25.56 1.54 -11.68
N HIS A 231 24.46 0.96 -11.22
CA HIS A 231 23.10 1.44 -11.54
C HIS A 231 22.85 2.82 -10.92
N PHE A 232 23.40 3.07 -9.74
CA PHE A 232 23.32 4.35 -9.06
C PHE A 232 24.02 5.49 -9.82
N ILE A 233 25.20 5.23 -10.36
CA ILE A 233 25.97 6.23 -11.13
C ILE A 233 25.25 6.53 -12.46
N SER A 234 24.76 5.52 -13.19
CA SER A 234 24.02 5.70 -14.44
C SER A 234 22.73 6.49 -14.23
N THR A 235 21.95 6.15 -13.21
CA THR A 235 20.71 6.85 -12.84
C THR A 235 20.98 8.31 -12.42
N GLY A 236 22.08 8.54 -11.71
CA GLY A 236 22.53 9.89 -11.34
C GLY A 236 22.89 10.75 -12.56
N LEU A 237 23.66 10.21 -13.50
CA LEU A 237 24.03 10.90 -14.74
C LEU A 237 22.80 11.19 -15.60
N GLU A 238 21.90 10.25 -15.72
CA GLU A 238 20.64 10.39 -16.47
C GLU A 238 19.71 11.44 -15.83
N TYR A 239 19.61 11.47 -14.49
CA TYR A 239 18.91 12.53 -13.75
C TYR A 239 19.51 13.91 -14.01
N PHE A 240 20.85 14.04 -14.07
CA PHE A 240 21.52 15.30 -14.39
C PHE A 240 21.31 15.74 -15.84
N SER A 241 21.04 14.82 -16.76
CA SER A 241 20.76 15.12 -18.17
C SER A 241 19.30 15.53 -18.43
N THR A 242 18.37 15.24 -17.53
CA THR A 242 16.93 15.51 -17.70
C THR A 242 16.61 17.02 -17.58
N ASN A 243 15.66 17.53 -18.37
CA ASN A 243 15.24 18.94 -18.27
C ASN A 243 14.34 19.17 -17.04
N ASN A 244 14.78 20.05 -16.12
CA ASN A 244 14.09 20.32 -14.86
C ASN A 244 12.78 21.10 -14.99
N GLU A 245 12.58 21.86 -16.08
CA GLU A 245 11.36 22.69 -16.25
C GLU A 245 10.10 21.82 -16.36
N ILE A 246 10.23 20.65 -16.97
CA ILE A 246 9.14 19.71 -17.15
C ILE A 246 8.78 19.04 -15.82
N ILE A 247 9.80 18.65 -15.05
CA ILE A 247 9.60 18.00 -13.73
C ILE A 247 8.94 18.97 -12.75
N ASN A 248 9.30 20.25 -12.79
CA ASN A 248 8.76 21.27 -11.87
C ASN A 248 7.31 21.69 -12.16
N LYS A 249 6.69 21.26 -13.26
CA LYS A 249 5.27 21.50 -13.54
C LYS A 249 4.37 20.59 -12.73
N ASN A 250 4.80 19.38 -12.43
CA ASN A 250 4.03 18.43 -11.63
C ASN A 250 4.25 18.73 -10.12
N TRP A 251 3.17 18.93 -9.38
CA TRP A 251 3.19 19.25 -7.96
C TRP A 251 3.95 18.21 -7.10
N LYS A 252 3.98 16.95 -7.51
CA LYS A 252 4.71 15.87 -6.84
C LYS A 252 6.22 16.10 -6.77
N TYR A 253 6.74 16.95 -7.63
CA TYR A 253 8.18 17.26 -7.75
C TYR A 253 8.52 18.70 -7.38
N PHE A 254 7.61 19.46 -6.79
CA PHE A 254 7.85 20.85 -6.38
C PHE A 254 9.08 20.98 -5.49
N GLY A 255 9.80 22.08 -5.68
CA GLY A 255 11.01 22.41 -4.91
C GLY A 255 12.26 21.63 -5.29
N ARG A 256 12.16 20.61 -6.14
CA ARG A 256 13.30 19.81 -6.57
C ARG A 256 14.14 20.57 -7.61
N SER A 257 15.43 20.74 -7.32
CA SER A 257 16.44 21.12 -8.32
C SER A 257 17.56 20.10 -8.26
N LYS A 258 18.34 19.97 -9.34
CA LYS A 258 19.46 19.01 -9.41
C LYS A 258 20.40 19.14 -8.23
N PHE A 259 20.76 20.38 -7.87
CA PHE A 259 21.64 20.64 -6.74
C PHE A 259 20.99 20.28 -5.40
N LYS A 260 19.73 20.68 -5.18
CA LYS A 260 19.02 20.33 -3.95
C LYS A 260 18.92 18.81 -3.77
N VAL A 261 18.57 18.07 -4.83
CA VAL A 261 18.48 16.61 -4.79
C VAL A 261 19.83 15.99 -4.48
N PHE A 262 20.90 16.45 -5.10
CA PHE A 262 22.27 15.96 -4.85
C PHE A 262 22.71 16.23 -3.40
N PHE A 263 22.57 17.46 -2.92
CA PHE A 263 22.92 17.81 -1.54
C PHE A 263 22.06 17.08 -0.50
N ASN A 264 20.76 16.94 -0.79
CA ASN A 264 19.88 16.18 0.08
C ASN A 264 20.31 14.71 0.18
N TYR A 265 20.65 14.10 -0.96
CA TYR A 265 21.15 12.73 -0.97
C TYR A 265 22.40 12.57 -0.10
N ILE A 266 23.39 13.45 -0.23
CA ILE A 266 24.61 13.42 0.61
C ILE A 266 24.21 13.54 2.10
N ASN A 267 23.36 14.49 2.43
CA ASN A 267 22.90 14.71 3.80
C ASN A 267 22.15 13.47 4.35
N GLU A 268 21.31 12.83 3.55
CA GLU A 268 20.63 11.61 3.96
C GLU A 268 21.57 10.44 4.21
N VAL A 269 22.63 10.27 3.40
CA VAL A 269 23.66 9.26 3.65
C VAL A 269 24.33 9.48 5.03
N PHE A 270 24.64 10.74 5.40
CA PHE A 270 25.18 11.06 6.72
C PHE A 270 24.19 10.82 7.85
N LYS A 271 22.94 11.24 7.67
CA LYS A 271 21.86 11.00 8.65
C LYS A 271 21.62 9.50 8.86
N GLN A 272 21.56 8.72 7.77
CA GLN A 272 21.41 7.26 7.85
C GLN A 272 22.56 6.60 8.64
N LYS A 273 23.81 6.95 8.34
CA LYS A 273 24.97 6.43 9.09
C LYS A 273 24.92 6.79 10.59
N ARG A 274 24.49 8.02 10.93
CA ARG A 274 24.33 8.46 12.32
C ARG A 274 23.22 7.69 13.03
N ARG A 275 22.06 7.51 12.37
CA ARG A 275 20.92 6.75 12.90
C ARG A 275 21.29 5.27 13.07
N GLN A 276 21.96 4.67 12.09
CA GLN A 276 22.42 3.30 12.17
C GLN A 276 23.37 3.09 13.36
N LYS A 277 24.38 3.97 13.55
CA LYS A 277 25.26 3.91 14.71
C LYS A 277 24.52 4.03 16.04
N PHE A 278 23.48 4.87 16.09
CA PHE A 278 22.64 5.03 17.28
C PHE A 278 21.89 3.72 17.61
N ILE A 279 21.24 3.13 16.60
CA ILE A 279 20.49 1.88 16.75
C ILE A 279 21.43 0.73 17.13
N GLU A 280 22.58 0.59 16.46
CA GLU A 280 23.60 -0.42 16.79
C GLU A 280 24.06 -0.35 18.25
N LYS A 281 24.13 0.86 18.81
CA LYS A 281 24.59 1.08 20.20
C LYS A 281 23.48 0.88 21.24
N LYS A 282 22.25 1.20 20.90
CA LYS A 282 21.16 1.38 21.87
C LYS A 282 20.11 0.27 21.84
N PHE A 283 19.95 -0.44 20.72
CA PHE A 283 18.92 -1.45 20.55
C PHE A 283 19.48 -2.85 20.83
N LEU A 284 18.69 -3.68 21.49
CA LEU A 284 19.09 -5.05 21.79
C LEU A 284 18.98 -5.95 20.55
N LYS A 285 20.01 -6.75 20.30
CA LYS A 285 20.05 -7.73 19.21
C LYS A 285 19.54 -9.09 19.61
N LYS A 286 19.64 -9.45 20.88
CA LYS A 286 19.18 -10.73 21.44
C LYS A 286 18.49 -10.50 22.77
N ILE A 287 17.56 -11.38 23.10
CA ILE A 287 16.86 -11.38 24.35
C ILE A 287 17.26 -12.64 25.09
N ASP A 288 17.93 -12.47 26.21
CA ASP A 288 18.39 -13.56 27.07
C ASP A 288 17.39 -13.85 28.24
N LYS A 289 16.27 -13.10 28.29
CA LYS A 289 15.32 -13.17 29.39
C LYS A 289 14.17 -14.14 29.09
N ASN A 290 13.82 -14.95 30.07
CA ASN A 290 12.61 -15.79 30.10
C ASN A 290 11.36 -15.01 30.55
N ASP A 291 11.41 -13.69 30.58
CA ASP A 291 10.30 -12.84 31.01
C ASP A 291 9.15 -12.88 29.98
N LYS A 292 7.93 -12.81 30.47
CA LYS A 292 6.75 -12.68 29.59
C LYS A 292 6.78 -11.35 28.88
N PHE A 293 6.63 -11.35 27.56
CA PHE A 293 6.59 -10.12 26.79
C PHE A 293 5.53 -10.11 25.70
N VAL A 294 5.10 -8.92 25.38
CA VAL A 294 4.30 -8.59 24.19
C VAL A 294 5.24 -7.99 23.15
N LEU A 295 5.13 -8.43 21.91
CA LEU A 295 5.95 -7.94 20.80
C LEU A 295 5.16 -6.94 19.96
N PHE A 296 5.62 -5.69 19.88
CA PHE A 296 5.10 -4.70 18.97
C PHE A 296 6.05 -4.54 17.77
N LEU A 297 5.50 -4.68 16.58
CA LEU A 297 6.24 -4.54 15.32
C LEU A 297 5.92 -3.18 14.70
N LEU A 298 6.93 -2.30 14.66
CA LEU A 298 6.79 -1.00 14.01
C LEU A 298 6.62 -1.18 12.50
N ALA A 299 5.72 -0.40 11.92
CA ALA A 299 5.51 -0.31 10.48
C ALA A 299 6.43 0.75 9.86
N VAL A 300 6.60 0.73 8.55
CA VAL A 300 7.28 1.81 7.82
C VAL A 300 6.34 3.02 7.76
N ASP A 301 6.79 4.17 8.27
CA ASP A 301 5.94 5.36 8.43
C ASP A 301 5.36 5.89 7.10
N SER A 302 6.10 5.78 6.00
CA SER A 302 5.71 6.30 4.70
C SER A 302 4.88 5.35 3.83
N GLU A 303 4.45 4.21 4.35
CA GLU A 303 3.61 3.26 3.60
C GLU A 303 2.13 3.65 3.65
N SER A 304 1.40 3.35 2.56
CA SER A 304 -0.06 3.60 2.48
C SER A 304 -0.84 2.89 3.59
N SER A 305 -0.41 1.69 3.97
CA SER A 305 -0.99 0.93 5.09
C SER A 305 -0.91 1.66 6.43
N THR A 306 0.09 2.53 6.62
CA THR A 306 0.22 3.39 7.81
C THR A 306 -0.51 4.73 7.61
N LEU A 307 -0.31 5.37 6.45
CA LEU A 307 -0.80 6.73 6.21
C LEU A 307 -2.30 6.81 5.89
N LEU A 308 -2.81 5.85 5.11
CA LEU A 308 -4.20 5.83 4.66
C LEU A 308 -5.05 4.87 5.50
N ASP A 309 -4.64 3.60 5.60
CA ASP A 309 -5.46 2.59 6.29
C ASP A 309 -5.47 2.79 7.82
N ALA A 310 -4.38 3.34 8.38
CA ALA A 310 -4.21 3.58 9.81
C ALA A 310 -4.03 5.06 10.16
N ALA A 311 -4.77 5.94 9.51
CA ALA A 311 -4.63 7.39 9.54
C ALA A 311 -4.50 8.03 10.94
N PHE A 312 -5.14 7.46 11.95
CA PHE A 312 -5.09 7.94 13.35
C PHE A 312 -3.96 7.33 14.18
N TYR A 313 -3.19 6.38 13.63
CA TYR A 313 -2.11 5.66 14.32
C TYR A 313 -0.74 5.90 13.69
N ILE A 314 -0.59 6.97 12.91
CA ILE A 314 0.67 7.30 12.23
C ILE A 314 1.81 7.62 13.21
N ASN A 315 1.49 8.23 14.35
CA ASN A 315 2.46 8.42 15.44
C ASN A 315 2.63 7.12 16.21
N GLN A 316 3.51 6.26 15.73
CA GLN A 316 3.72 4.94 16.30
C GLN A 316 4.36 4.97 17.70
N ILE A 317 5.10 6.02 18.05
CA ILE A 317 5.67 6.19 19.39
C ILE A 317 4.55 6.40 20.42
N GLU A 318 3.52 7.20 20.07
CA GLU A 318 2.37 7.36 20.96
C GLU A 318 1.53 6.06 21.06
N VAL A 319 1.45 5.29 19.98
CA VAL A 319 0.84 3.95 20.01
C VAL A 319 1.59 3.04 20.99
N VAL A 320 2.93 3.04 20.96
CA VAL A 320 3.77 2.29 21.94
C VAL A 320 3.45 2.70 23.36
N LYS A 321 3.37 4.00 23.66
CA LYS A 321 3.02 4.49 25.00
C LYS A 321 1.63 4.04 25.45
N ASN A 322 0.67 4.03 24.54
CA ASN A 322 -0.69 3.57 24.84
C ASN A 322 -0.73 2.05 25.09
N ILE A 323 0.07 1.27 24.36
CA ILE A 323 0.21 -0.17 24.63
C ILE A 323 0.80 -0.38 26.02
N VAL A 324 1.90 0.29 26.37
CA VAL A 324 2.54 0.17 27.70
C VAL A 324 1.56 0.46 28.82
N ARG A 325 0.80 1.58 28.73
CA ARG A 325 -0.24 1.95 29.71
C ARG A 325 -1.33 0.90 29.86
N SER A 326 -1.47 0.02 28.86
CA SER A 326 -2.54 -0.98 28.75
C SER A 326 -2.10 -2.40 29.10
N LEU A 327 -0.80 -2.64 29.27
CA LEU A 327 -0.26 -3.97 29.57
C LEU A 327 -0.54 -4.40 31.01
N PRO A 328 -0.82 -5.69 31.26
CA PRO A 328 -0.70 -6.26 32.60
C PRO A 328 0.74 -6.15 33.12
N ILE A 329 0.90 -5.95 34.43
CA ILE A 329 2.18 -5.62 35.06
C ILE A 329 3.28 -6.67 34.86
N GLU A 330 2.89 -7.93 34.64
CA GLU A 330 3.81 -9.04 34.40
C GLU A 330 4.38 -9.12 32.99
N TYR A 331 3.98 -8.21 32.07
CA TYR A 331 4.46 -8.19 30.69
C TYR A 331 5.35 -6.98 30.42
N THR A 332 6.43 -7.21 29.70
CA THR A 332 7.28 -6.16 29.11
C THR A 332 6.93 -5.97 27.64
N LEU A 333 7.02 -4.75 27.12
CA LEU A 333 6.83 -4.45 25.72
C LEU A 333 8.17 -4.47 24.98
N LEU A 334 8.33 -5.40 24.05
CA LEU A 334 9.40 -5.41 23.10
C LEU A 334 8.95 -4.71 21.83
N VAL A 335 9.71 -3.70 21.39
CA VAL A 335 9.40 -2.91 20.21
C VAL A 335 10.49 -3.13 19.16
N LYS A 336 10.13 -3.79 18.06
CA LYS A 336 11.07 -4.10 16.98
C LYS A 336 10.91 -3.16 15.81
N GLU A 337 12.02 -2.57 15.37
CA GLU A 337 12.06 -1.76 14.15
C GLU A 337 11.88 -2.61 12.88
N HIS A 338 11.19 -2.05 11.88
CA HIS A 338 10.98 -2.72 10.62
C HIS A 338 12.28 -2.81 9.81
N PRO A 339 12.63 -3.98 9.23
CA PRO A 339 13.88 -4.12 8.46
C PRO A 339 14.01 -3.15 7.28
N ALA A 340 12.90 -2.83 6.59
CA ALA A 340 12.89 -1.92 5.45
C ALA A 340 13.03 -0.43 5.84
N SER A 341 12.95 -0.07 7.13
CA SER A 341 13.10 1.33 7.56
C SER A 341 14.46 1.90 7.18
N GLY A 342 15.51 1.08 7.18
CA GLY A 342 16.86 1.49 6.76
C GLY A 342 16.97 1.87 5.27
N LEU A 343 16.08 1.36 4.42
CA LEU A 343 16.08 1.63 2.98
C LEU A 343 15.24 2.85 2.60
N ARG A 344 14.17 3.14 3.35
CA ARG A 344 13.18 4.14 2.96
C ARG A 344 13.24 5.44 3.74
N SER A 345 13.48 5.41 5.00
CA SER A 345 13.81 6.50 5.92
C SER A 345 13.72 6.00 7.35
N TRP A 346 14.82 6.09 8.06
CA TRP A 346 14.85 5.84 9.49
C TRP A 346 14.08 6.94 10.23
N ARG A 347 13.43 6.58 11.33
CA ARG A 347 12.88 7.55 12.28
C ARG A 347 13.96 8.51 12.76
N ARG A 348 13.57 9.65 13.27
CA ARG A 348 14.49 10.62 13.84
C ARG A 348 15.08 10.07 15.13
N ILE A 349 16.29 10.54 15.49
CA ILE A 349 16.97 10.07 16.70
C ILE A 349 16.19 10.42 17.96
N ASP A 350 15.55 11.60 18.00
CA ASP A 350 14.69 12.01 19.12
C ASP A 350 13.49 11.08 19.33
N GLU A 351 12.90 10.55 18.27
CA GLU A 351 11.84 9.54 18.37
C GLU A 351 12.36 8.21 18.94
N TYR A 352 13.59 7.82 18.57
CA TYR A 352 14.22 6.64 19.16
C TYR A 352 14.60 6.87 20.63
N GLU A 353 15.05 8.09 21.01
CA GLU A 353 15.30 8.45 22.41
C GLU A 353 14.02 8.41 23.24
N GLU A 354 12.91 8.91 22.70
CA GLU A 354 11.60 8.84 23.33
C GLU A 354 11.15 7.38 23.54
N LEU A 355 11.36 6.52 22.56
CA LEU A 355 11.08 5.08 22.67
C LEU A 355 11.93 4.43 23.77
N ILE A 356 13.24 4.69 23.80
CA ILE A 356 14.18 4.13 24.78
C ILE A 356 13.85 4.58 26.22
N ASN A 357 13.45 5.85 26.36
CA ASN A 357 13.11 6.44 27.66
C ASN A 357 11.69 6.10 28.12
N SER A 358 10.89 5.44 27.30
CA SER A 358 9.56 4.98 27.70
C SER A 358 9.68 3.84 28.73
N PRO A 359 8.99 3.92 29.88
CA PRO A 359 9.06 2.87 30.90
C PRO A 359 8.52 1.55 30.34
N ASN A 360 9.11 0.43 30.78
CA ASN A 360 8.71 -0.93 30.40
C ASN A 360 8.77 -1.22 28.88
N VAL A 361 9.60 -0.49 28.13
CA VAL A 361 9.86 -0.67 26.69
C VAL A 361 11.28 -1.14 26.47
N ILE A 362 11.46 -2.17 25.66
CA ILE A 362 12.75 -2.67 25.22
C ILE A 362 12.81 -2.59 23.71
N PRO A 363 13.59 -1.66 23.13
CA PRO A 363 13.75 -1.56 21.69
C PRO A 363 14.65 -2.66 21.15
N ILE A 364 14.17 -3.33 20.10
CA ILE A 364 14.83 -4.47 19.46
C ILE A 364 15.36 -4.07 18.10
N HIS A 365 16.59 -4.45 17.84
CA HIS A 365 17.30 -4.16 16.61
C HIS A 365 16.57 -4.78 15.39
N HIS A 366 16.55 -4.07 14.27
CA HIS A 366 15.88 -4.51 13.04
C HIS A 366 16.40 -5.85 12.50
N SER A 367 17.69 -6.19 12.72
CA SER A 367 18.29 -7.45 12.29
C SER A 367 17.96 -8.65 13.17
N SER A 368 17.31 -8.45 14.32
CA SER A 368 16.90 -9.57 15.19
C SER A 368 15.91 -10.48 14.46
N ASN A 369 16.03 -11.80 14.66
CA ASN A 369 15.17 -12.77 14.02
C ASN A 369 13.72 -12.60 14.49
N THR A 370 12.85 -12.15 13.59
CA THR A 370 11.45 -11.87 13.90
C THR A 370 10.69 -13.16 14.26
N GLU A 371 10.98 -14.27 13.60
CA GLU A 371 10.31 -15.55 13.86
C GLU A 371 10.61 -16.08 15.28
N GLU A 372 11.88 -15.96 15.72
CA GLU A 372 12.25 -16.33 17.08
C GLU A 372 11.57 -15.46 18.14
N LEU A 373 11.48 -14.15 17.87
CA LEU A 373 10.77 -13.22 18.76
C LEU A 373 9.30 -13.55 18.86
N ILE A 374 8.64 -13.84 17.74
CA ILE A 374 7.24 -14.26 17.73
C ILE A 374 7.05 -15.54 18.52
N LYS A 375 7.87 -16.58 18.29
CA LYS A 375 7.77 -17.86 19.02
C LYS A 375 7.87 -17.72 20.54
N LYS A 376 8.64 -16.75 21.02
CA LYS A 376 8.82 -16.47 22.45
C LYS A 376 7.80 -15.51 23.03
N SER A 377 7.11 -14.71 22.18
CA SER A 377 6.14 -13.72 22.64
C SER A 377 4.85 -14.37 23.18
N SER A 378 4.12 -13.64 24.01
CA SER A 378 2.78 -14.02 24.46
C SER A 378 1.69 -13.46 23.55
N LEU A 379 1.95 -12.33 22.88
CA LEU A 379 1.05 -11.64 21.96
C LEU A 379 1.89 -10.85 20.95
N VAL A 380 1.47 -10.80 19.71
CA VAL A 380 2.08 -9.96 18.68
C VAL A 380 1.12 -8.83 18.31
N ILE A 381 1.62 -7.61 18.32
CA ILE A 381 0.85 -6.41 18.00
C ILE A 381 1.50 -5.67 16.82
N SER A 382 0.71 -5.19 15.91
CA SER A 382 1.15 -4.27 14.85
C SER A 382 -0.02 -3.36 14.43
N ILE A 383 0.29 -2.24 13.78
CA ILE A 383 -0.74 -1.34 13.27
C ILE A 383 -1.51 -2.02 12.12
N SER A 384 -0.79 -2.54 11.10
CA SER A 384 -1.36 -3.17 9.90
C SER A 384 -0.45 -4.27 9.31
N GLY A 385 0.56 -4.70 10.06
CA GLY A 385 1.64 -5.55 9.56
C GLY A 385 1.18 -6.98 9.24
N SER A 386 1.56 -7.51 8.07
CA SER A 386 1.27 -8.91 7.68
C SER A 386 1.86 -9.97 8.61
N THR A 387 2.86 -9.62 9.38
CA THR A 387 3.49 -10.49 10.40
C THR A 387 2.52 -10.96 11.48
N LEU A 388 1.36 -10.29 11.63
CA LEU A 388 0.28 -10.74 12.52
C LEU A 388 -0.32 -12.08 12.05
N LEU A 389 -0.46 -12.25 10.74
CA LEU A 389 -0.87 -13.54 10.17
C LEU A 389 0.21 -14.61 10.39
N ASP A 390 1.50 -14.24 10.24
CA ASP A 390 2.60 -15.17 10.54
C ASP A 390 2.61 -15.65 11.98
N ALA A 391 2.25 -14.77 12.91
CA ALA A 391 2.18 -15.12 14.31
C ALA A 391 1.16 -16.25 14.58
N LEU A 392 0.04 -16.27 13.88
CA LEU A 392 -0.94 -17.36 14.00
C LEU A 392 -0.37 -18.71 13.57
N PHE A 393 0.41 -18.76 12.48
CA PHE A 393 1.09 -19.99 12.06
C PHE A 393 2.13 -20.47 13.10
N LEU A 394 2.58 -19.57 13.96
CA LEU A 394 3.49 -19.86 15.08
C LEU A 394 2.76 -19.98 16.42
N GLU A 395 1.45 -20.22 16.36
CA GLU A 395 0.58 -20.44 17.53
C GLU A 395 0.50 -19.23 18.49
N LYS A 396 0.72 -18.01 17.96
CA LYS A 396 0.68 -16.78 18.75
C LYS A 396 -0.51 -15.92 18.36
N PRO A 397 -1.35 -15.51 19.35
CA PRO A 397 -2.44 -14.59 19.08
C PRO A 397 -1.91 -13.23 18.64
N SER A 398 -2.75 -12.50 17.94
CA SER A 398 -2.36 -11.21 17.35
C SER A 398 -3.38 -10.13 17.65
N LEU A 399 -2.91 -8.86 17.60
CA LEU A 399 -3.73 -7.67 17.76
C LEU A 399 -3.37 -6.63 16.70
N VAL A 400 -4.38 -6.08 16.05
CA VAL A 400 -4.27 -5.11 14.95
C VAL A 400 -5.05 -3.83 15.25
N PHE A 401 -4.54 -2.68 14.78
CA PHE A 401 -5.19 -1.38 14.99
C PHE A 401 -6.12 -0.94 13.85
N THR A 402 -6.04 -1.59 12.69
CA THR A 402 -6.82 -1.21 11.52
C THR A 402 -7.46 -2.42 10.84
N ASN A 403 -8.38 -2.17 9.93
CA ASN A 403 -8.97 -3.23 9.13
C ASN A 403 -7.94 -3.76 8.13
N THR A 404 -7.76 -5.07 8.15
CA THR A 404 -6.94 -5.80 7.17
C THR A 404 -7.74 -7.00 6.67
N ASP A 405 -7.32 -7.57 5.55
CA ASP A 405 -7.94 -8.76 4.97
C ASP A 405 -7.89 -10.01 5.89
N TYR A 406 -6.97 -10.04 6.85
CA TYR A 406 -6.82 -11.11 7.84
C TYR A 406 -7.39 -10.76 9.22
N SER A 407 -7.84 -9.54 9.46
CA SER A 407 -8.44 -9.14 10.76
C SER A 407 -9.79 -9.81 11.04
N MET A 408 -10.37 -10.47 10.04
CA MET A 408 -11.57 -11.30 10.19
C MET A 408 -11.30 -12.65 10.88
N ILE A 409 -10.02 -13.07 11.01
CA ILE A 409 -9.66 -14.31 11.70
C ILE A 409 -9.91 -14.13 13.20
N PRO A 410 -10.68 -15.01 13.88
CA PRO A 410 -11.06 -14.83 15.29
C PRO A 410 -9.89 -14.72 16.27
N ASP A 411 -8.73 -15.31 15.92
CA ASP A 411 -7.51 -15.31 16.72
C ASP A 411 -6.70 -14.00 16.60
N ILE A 412 -7.16 -13.06 15.74
CA ILE A 412 -6.66 -11.70 15.64
C ILE A 412 -7.68 -10.75 16.26
N LYS A 413 -7.29 -10.07 17.32
CA LYS A 413 -8.14 -9.01 17.90
C LYS A 413 -7.90 -7.69 17.21
N LYS A 414 -8.99 -7.01 16.85
CA LYS A 414 -8.95 -5.65 16.32
C LYS A 414 -9.30 -4.65 17.42
N ILE A 415 -8.61 -3.51 17.43
CA ILE A 415 -8.94 -2.38 18.28
C ILE A 415 -10.07 -1.58 17.64
N ASP A 416 -11.17 -1.47 18.35
CA ASP A 416 -12.29 -0.61 17.92
C ASP A 416 -12.10 0.83 18.40
N LYS A 417 -11.72 1.00 19.67
CA LYS A 417 -11.44 2.28 20.31
C LYS A 417 -10.20 2.16 21.20
N ILE A 418 -9.39 3.20 21.22
CA ILE A 418 -8.13 3.21 21.97
C ILE A 418 -8.36 3.04 23.47
N GLU A 419 -9.48 3.52 23.99
CA GLU A 419 -9.88 3.39 25.41
C GLU A 419 -10.09 1.92 25.82
N ASN A 420 -10.41 1.06 24.86
CA ASN A 420 -10.62 -0.37 25.07
C ASN A 420 -9.32 -1.19 25.01
N LEU A 421 -8.17 -0.54 24.72
CA LEU A 421 -6.90 -1.23 24.44
C LEU A 421 -6.50 -2.20 25.57
N SER A 422 -6.62 -1.78 26.84
CA SER A 422 -6.29 -2.64 27.99
C SER A 422 -7.15 -3.90 28.06
N LYS A 423 -8.45 -3.78 27.81
CA LYS A 423 -9.37 -4.92 27.78
C LYS A 423 -9.02 -5.83 26.60
N THR A 424 -8.81 -5.26 25.43
CA THR A 424 -8.53 -6.02 24.19
C THR A 424 -7.20 -6.77 24.29
N ILE A 425 -6.16 -6.18 24.89
CA ILE A 425 -4.87 -6.86 25.16
C ILE A 425 -5.08 -8.06 26.10
N LYS A 426 -5.81 -7.87 27.21
CA LYS A 426 -6.09 -8.95 28.16
C LYS A 426 -6.88 -10.09 27.53
N ASP A 427 -7.85 -9.76 26.68
CA ASP A 427 -8.64 -10.75 25.95
C ASP A 427 -7.78 -11.49 24.92
N ALA A 428 -6.92 -10.77 24.18
CA ALA A 428 -5.99 -11.35 23.21
C ALA A 428 -4.98 -12.31 23.88
N LEU A 429 -4.43 -11.95 25.03
CA LEU A 429 -3.48 -12.79 25.78
C LEU A 429 -4.08 -14.14 26.25
N ARG A 430 -5.41 -14.26 26.30
CA ARG A 430 -6.11 -15.51 26.68
C ARG A 430 -6.41 -16.43 25.51
N ILE A 431 -6.24 -15.94 24.27
CA ILE A 431 -6.54 -16.71 23.07
C ILE A 431 -5.54 -17.86 22.92
N LYS A 432 -6.07 -19.04 22.70
CA LYS A 432 -5.33 -20.18 22.15
C LYS A 432 -5.66 -20.25 20.66
N VAL A 433 -4.65 -20.06 19.81
CA VAL A 433 -4.81 -20.07 18.37
C VAL A 433 -5.37 -21.40 17.90
N ASN A 434 -6.38 -21.37 17.05
CA ASN A 434 -7.02 -22.55 16.51
C ASN A 434 -6.60 -22.78 15.04
N PRO A 435 -5.96 -23.91 14.70
CA PRO A 435 -5.53 -24.20 13.34
C PRO A 435 -6.69 -24.17 12.34
N LYS A 436 -7.91 -24.50 12.77
CA LYS A 436 -9.12 -24.43 11.93
C LYS A 436 -9.42 -23.03 11.44
N ASN A 437 -9.14 -21.99 12.23
CA ASN A 437 -9.35 -20.59 11.81
C ASN A 437 -8.36 -20.16 10.75
N ILE A 438 -7.11 -20.63 10.84
CA ILE A 438 -6.06 -20.38 9.84
C ILE A 438 -6.42 -21.09 8.55
N GLU A 439 -6.82 -22.37 8.63
CA GLU A 439 -7.25 -23.16 7.47
C GLU A 439 -8.43 -22.51 6.75
N LYS A 440 -9.44 -22.07 7.49
CA LYS A 440 -10.59 -21.35 6.94
C LYS A 440 -10.15 -20.10 6.17
N TYR A 441 -9.21 -19.33 6.71
CA TYR A 441 -8.69 -18.15 6.04
C TYR A 441 -7.94 -18.50 4.75
N ILE A 442 -7.10 -19.53 4.78
CA ILE A 442 -6.37 -20.00 3.58
C ILE A 442 -7.35 -20.35 2.47
N GLN A 443 -8.29 -21.24 2.74
CA GLN A 443 -9.28 -21.69 1.76
C GLN A 443 -10.18 -20.54 1.26
N PHE A 444 -10.54 -19.62 2.14
CA PHE A 444 -11.30 -18.42 1.78
C PHE A 444 -10.51 -17.53 0.80
N VAL A 445 -9.22 -17.30 1.05
CA VAL A 445 -8.37 -16.53 0.14
C VAL A 445 -8.17 -17.27 -1.18
N GLU A 446 -7.92 -18.56 -1.15
CA GLU A 446 -7.78 -19.38 -2.36
C GLU A 446 -9.04 -19.37 -3.22
N TYR A 447 -10.21 -19.43 -2.61
CA TYR A 447 -11.51 -19.35 -3.30
C TYR A 447 -11.76 -17.98 -3.94
N ASN A 448 -11.37 -16.88 -3.26
CA ASN A 448 -11.63 -15.50 -3.68
C ASN A 448 -10.48 -14.86 -4.48
N SER A 449 -9.48 -15.63 -4.86
CA SER A 449 -8.31 -15.15 -5.60
C SER A 449 -7.96 -16.07 -6.76
N PHE A 450 -7.03 -15.64 -7.60
CA PHE A 450 -6.55 -16.40 -8.75
C PHE A 450 -5.02 -16.40 -8.79
N GLU A 451 -4.46 -17.37 -9.48
CA GLU A 451 -3.01 -17.48 -9.65
C GLU A 451 -2.48 -16.39 -10.58
N TYR A 452 -1.89 -15.38 -9.96
CA TYR A 452 -1.24 -14.27 -10.63
C TYR A 452 -0.33 -13.53 -9.64
N ASN A 453 0.94 -13.40 -10.02
CA ASN A 453 1.90 -12.67 -9.19
C ASN A 453 2.02 -11.23 -9.67
N LEU A 454 1.19 -10.33 -9.11
CA LEU A 454 1.18 -8.92 -9.45
C LEU A 454 2.56 -8.26 -9.26
N THR A 455 3.26 -8.61 -8.18
CA THR A 455 4.58 -8.03 -7.87
C THR A 455 5.62 -8.45 -8.91
N LEU A 456 5.70 -9.74 -9.24
CA LEU A 456 6.64 -10.24 -10.23
C LEU A 456 6.36 -9.66 -11.62
N HIS A 457 5.10 -9.63 -12.03
CA HIS A 457 4.72 -9.04 -13.32
C HIS A 457 5.05 -7.54 -13.38
N GLY A 458 4.89 -6.81 -12.27
CA GLY A 458 5.32 -5.42 -12.13
C GLY A 458 6.85 -5.26 -12.25
N LEU A 459 7.64 -6.15 -11.64
CA LEU A 459 9.10 -6.14 -11.75
C LEU A 459 9.57 -6.44 -13.19
N GLU A 460 8.93 -7.35 -13.87
CA GLU A 460 9.23 -7.64 -15.27
C GLU A 460 8.89 -6.44 -16.18
N MET A 461 7.76 -5.78 -15.92
CA MET A 461 7.43 -4.53 -16.60
C MET A 461 8.51 -3.46 -16.37
N GLN A 462 8.97 -3.27 -15.13
CA GLN A 462 10.08 -2.35 -14.83
C GLN A 462 11.33 -2.71 -15.63
N LYS A 463 11.68 -3.98 -15.69
CA LYS A 463 12.85 -4.48 -16.41
C LYS A 463 12.77 -4.21 -17.91
N TYR A 464 11.67 -4.59 -18.55
CA TYR A 464 11.53 -4.50 -20.01
C TYR A 464 11.18 -3.10 -20.51
N VAL A 465 10.33 -2.39 -19.79
CA VAL A 465 9.81 -1.08 -20.24
C VAL A 465 10.66 0.06 -19.69
N PHE A 466 11.00 0.04 -18.40
CA PHE A 466 11.70 1.14 -17.71
C PHE A 466 13.19 0.88 -17.45
N GLY A 467 13.80 -0.15 -18.03
CA GLY A 467 15.22 -0.46 -17.83
C GLY A 467 15.59 -0.73 -16.36
N GLY A 468 14.63 -1.18 -15.55
CA GLY A 468 14.83 -1.49 -14.13
C GLY A 468 14.50 -0.36 -13.15
N SER A 469 14.04 0.81 -13.61
CA SER A 469 13.70 1.94 -12.72
C SER A 469 12.35 2.57 -13.09
N LEU A 470 11.47 2.76 -12.10
CA LEU A 470 10.21 3.53 -12.28
C LEU A 470 10.35 5.02 -12.00
N LEU A 471 11.49 5.46 -11.46
CA LEU A 471 11.71 6.83 -10.99
C LEU A 471 12.33 7.73 -12.07
N VAL A 472 12.69 7.17 -13.21
CA VAL A 472 13.34 7.90 -14.31
C VAL A 472 12.33 8.18 -15.41
N ASP A 473 12.33 9.41 -15.92
CA ASP A 473 11.53 9.82 -17.07
C ASP A 473 12.14 9.24 -18.35
N ILE A 474 11.74 8.01 -18.70
CA ILE A 474 12.29 7.24 -19.80
C ILE A 474 11.27 7.15 -20.94
N GLU A 475 11.74 7.41 -22.16
CA GLU A 475 10.96 7.11 -23.36
C GLU A 475 10.99 5.61 -23.64
N PHE A 476 9.84 5.03 -23.93
CA PHE A 476 9.75 3.64 -24.38
C PHE A 476 9.01 3.53 -25.70
N SER A 477 9.33 2.48 -26.45
CA SER A 477 8.82 2.25 -27.79
C SER A 477 7.75 1.16 -27.81
N GLU A 478 7.02 1.13 -28.93
CA GLU A 478 6.06 0.06 -29.20
C GLU A 478 6.74 -1.31 -29.26
N GLU A 479 8.00 -1.39 -29.71
CA GLU A 479 8.80 -2.60 -29.72
C GLU A 479 9.05 -3.16 -28.31
N LYS A 480 9.51 -2.32 -27.38
CA LYS A 480 9.69 -2.70 -25.96
C LYS A 480 8.39 -3.16 -25.32
N MET A 481 7.28 -2.50 -25.63
CA MET A 481 5.98 -2.88 -25.11
C MET A 481 5.53 -4.23 -25.68
N ASN A 482 5.74 -4.48 -26.97
CA ASN A 482 5.46 -5.78 -27.59
C ASN A 482 6.36 -6.89 -27.03
N GLU A 483 7.63 -6.60 -26.75
CA GLU A 483 8.54 -7.54 -26.09
C GLU A 483 8.00 -7.92 -24.70
N PHE A 484 7.59 -6.94 -23.91
CA PHE A 484 6.96 -7.18 -22.60
C PHE A 484 5.71 -8.04 -22.73
N PHE A 485 4.80 -7.73 -23.65
CA PHE A 485 3.59 -8.53 -23.87
C PHE A 485 3.89 -9.97 -24.27
N ASN A 486 4.87 -10.17 -25.15
CA ASN A 486 5.25 -11.51 -25.60
C ASN A 486 5.89 -12.34 -24.48
N LYS A 487 6.75 -11.71 -23.68
CA LYS A 487 7.45 -12.36 -22.56
C LYS A 487 6.54 -12.71 -21.40
N THR A 488 5.47 -11.93 -21.19
CA THR A 488 4.55 -12.11 -20.06
C THR A 488 3.13 -12.47 -20.49
N LYS A 489 3.00 -13.08 -21.68
CA LYS A 489 1.70 -13.43 -22.25
C LYS A 489 0.85 -14.30 -21.31
N ASP A 490 1.46 -15.32 -20.69
CA ASP A 490 0.75 -16.22 -19.78
C ASP A 490 0.17 -15.48 -18.57
N GLU A 491 0.89 -14.47 -18.07
CA GLU A 491 0.41 -13.62 -16.96
C GLU A 491 -0.76 -12.73 -17.42
N PHE A 492 -0.70 -12.19 -18.64
CA PHE A 492 -1.84 -11.46 -19.22
C PHE A 492 -3.05 -12.36 -19.45
N ASP A 493 -2.86 -13.59 -19.91
CA ASP A 493 -3.94 -14.55 -20.13
C ASP A 493 -4.64 -14.91 -18.80
N LYS A 494 -3.88 -15.11 -17.71
CA LYS A 494 -4.44 -15.33 -16.37
C LYS A 494 -5.24 -14.11 -15.88
N LEU A 495 -4.64 -12.93 -16.00
CA LEU A 495 -5.23 -11.66 -15.58
C LEU A 495 -6.53 -11.38 -16.33
N THR A 496 -6.51 -11.51 -17.65
CA THR A 496 -7.67 -11.28 -18.53
C THR A 496 -8.82 -12.23 -18.20
N ARG A 497 -8.54 -13.54 -18.05
CA ARG A 497 -9.56 -14.53 -17.65
C ARG A 497 -10.22 -14.18 -16.33
N ALA A 498 -9.45 -13.71 -15.34
CA ALA A 498 -9.98 -13.31 -14.05
C ALA A 498 -10.92 -12.09 -14.16
N TYR A 499 -10.54 -11.08 -14.95
CA TYR A 499 -11.38 -9.91 -15.21
C TYR A 499 -12.63 -10.26 -16.01
N VAL A 500 -12.53 -11.05 -17.08
CA VAL A 500 -13.68 -11.51 -17.86
C VAL A 500 -14.68 -12.26 -16.98
N LYS A 501 -14.20 -13.19 -16.14
CA LYS A 501 -15.06 -13.88 -15.17
C LYS A 501 -15.77 -12.90 -14.23
N LYS A 502 -15.07 -11.88 -13.74
CA LYS A 502 -15.64 -10.88 -12.80
C LYS A 502 -16.65 -9.96 -13.47
N ILE A 503 -16.44 -9.58 -14.73
CA ILE A 503 -17.31 -8.72 -15.52
C ILE A 503 -18.58 -9.46 -15.98
N SER A 504 -18.51 -10.81 -16.10
CA SER A 504 -19.62 -11.67 -16.55
C SER A 504 -20.47 -12.22 -15.41
N SER A 505 -20.01 -12.13 -14.15
CA SER A 505 -20.73 -12.54 -12.94
C SER A 505 -21.64 -11.43 -12.40
#